data_0f2471609134e5c5a9bbe6a37c605fa6
#
_entry.id   0f2471609134e5c5a9bbe6a37c605fa6
#
_cell.length_a   1.000
_cell.length_b   1.000
_cell.length_c   1.000
_cell.angle_alpha   90.00
_cell.angle_beta   90.00
_cell.angle_gamma   90.00
#
_symmetry.space_group_name_H-M   'P 1'
#
loop_
_entity.id
_entity.type
_entity.pdbx_description
1 polymer ?
#
loop_
_entity_poly.entity_id
_entity_poly.type
_entity_poly.pdbx_seq_one_letter_code
_entity_poly.pdbx_strand_id
1 'polypeptide(L)'
;MLDLLKGLLDRFFFSEETVYFALFLLGAFLLLFFFGGILLPILISLVVAFLLNGLVQTLENFKFPRWLSLTTSLLVFFALYTSLFLILPSIGSQINSLIQSLPNIVEALQQALSNLASSYPEFFSEDEIPSLFANLSSQLNNLLAQALGQIAGTISFAFSALIYAILIPLMVFFFVKDKDTLLPLISFFAPEEKGLMDSIFNEMNDQLYNYVTGKLIEIFIVTSVSFIAFTFLGLPYTFLLALLVGLSVMIPFFGAILVTVPVLLVGLYEWGISADFWWLLGIYLIIQALDGNVLVPLLFSARNKLHPVVIVISVLFFGGIWGFWGLFFA
;
A
#
# COMPACT_ATOMS: atom_id res chain seq x y z
N MET A 1 7.70 -21.07 37.43
CA MET A 1 7.86 -20.21 36.24
C MET A 1 8.90 -20.76 35.27
N LEU A 2 10.09 -21.15 35.74
CA LEU A 2 11.11 -21.82 34.88
C LEU A 2 10.65 -23.17 34.33
N ASP A 3 9.89 -23.95 35.10
CA ASP A 3 9.37 -25.26 34.63
C ASP A 3 8.22 -25.13 33.64
N LEU A 4 7.41 -24.06 33.74
CA LEU A 4 6.42 -23.71 32.72
C LEU A 4 7.08 -23.23 31.42
N LEU A 5 8.14 -22.43 31.53
CA LEU A 5 8.94 -22.00 30.38
C LEU A 5 9.66 -23.20 29.73
N LYS A 6 10.24 -24.10 30.51
CA LYS A 6 10.81 -25.37 30.03
C LYS A 6 9.74 -26.21 29.31
N GLY A 7 8.59 -26.41 29.94
CA GLY A 7 7.51 -27.20 29.33
C GLY A 7 6.93 -26.58 28.04
N LEU A 8 6.93 -25.24 27.93
CA LEU A 8 6.58 -24.54 26.68
C LEU A 8 7.70 -24.67 25.64
N LEU A 9 8.95 -24.49 26.03
CA LEU A 9 10.10 -24.66 25.13
C LEU A 9 10.18 -26.09 24.61
N ASP A 10 10.03 -27.11 25.47
CA ASP A 10 10.04 -28.52 25.09
C ASP A 10 8.85 -28.87 24.19
N ARG A 11 7.73 -28.16 24.27
CA ARG A 11 6.55 -28.40 23.44
C ARG A 11 6.63 -27.74 22.06
N PHE A 12 7.29 -26.59 21.93
CA PHE A 12 7.37 -25.80 20.69
C PHE A 12 8.71 -26.00 19.98
N PHE A 13 9.78 -26.36 20.66
CA PHE A 13 11.13 -26.52 20.10
C PHE A 13 11.61 -27.97 20.13
N PHE A 14 10.73 -28.90 19.71
CA PHE A 14 11.02 -30.34 19.75
C PHE A 14 12.01 -30.80 18.68
N SER A 15 12.30 -29.98 17.65
CA SER A 15 13.28 -30.31 16.61
C SER A 15 14.31 -29.18 16.45
N GLU A 16 15.53 -29.55 16.13
CA GLU A 16 16.61 -28.60 15.82
C GLU A 16 16.18 -27.66 14.68
N GLU A 17 15.46 -28.16 13.68
CA GLU A 17 14.91 -27.38 12.58
C GLU A 17 14.00 -26.22 13.06
N THR A 18 13.14 -26.47 14.05
CA THR A 18 12.22 -25.45 14.59
C THR A 18 13.01 -24.35 15.30
N VAL A 19 14.09 -24.70 16.02
CA VAL A 19 14.98 -23.73 16.68
C VAL A 19 15.71 -22.88 15.63
N TYR A 20 16.28 -23.49 14.61
CA TYR A 20 16.93 -22.76 13.51
C TYR A 20 15.96 -21.83 12.78
N PHE A 21 14.74 -22.28 12.51
CA PHE A 21 13.72 -21.47 11.89
C PHE A 21 13.30 -20.27 12.75
N ALA A 22 13.12 -20.49 14.06
CA ALA A 22 12.79 -19.41 15.00
C ALA A 22 13.94 -18.39 15.11
N LEU A 23 15.21 -18.84 15.15
CA LEU A 23 16.37 -17.97 15.16
C LEU A 23 16.51 -17.20 13.84
N PHE A 24 16.22 -17.82 12.70
CA PHE A 24 16.20 -17.16 11.39
C PHE A 24 15.12 -16.07 11.34
N LEU A 25 13.90 -16.35 11.80
CA LEU A 25 12.82 -15.36 11.86
C LEU A 25 13.16 -14.21 12.79
N LEU A 26 13.71 -14.51 13.97
CA LEU A 26 14.15 -13.49 14.93
C LEU A 26 15.26 -12.62 14.34
N GLY A 27 16.25 -13.24 13.69
CA GLY A 27 17.35 -12.54 13.02
C GLY A 27 16.84 -11.65 11.88
N ALA A 28 15.96 -12.16 11.03
CA ALA A 28 15.31 -11.40 9.96
C ALA A 28 14.49 -10.23 10.53
N PHE A 29 13.71 -10.45 11.59
CA PHE A 29 12.96 -9.40 12.27
C PHE A 29 13.88 -8.31 12.83
N LEU A 30 14.96 -8.68 13.53
CA LEU A 30 15.93 -7.72 14.07
C LEU A 30 16.64 -6.93 12.96
N LEU A 31 17.03 -7.59 11.87
CA LEU A 31 17.61 -6.91 10.71
C LEU A 31 16.63 -5.89 10.11
N LEU A 32 15.38 -6.27 9.92
CA LEU A 32 14.35 -5.36 9.40
C LEU A 32 14.05 -4.25 10.40
N PHE A 33 14.03 -4.54 11.70
CA PHE A 33 13.76 -3.55 12.75
C PHE A 33 14.85 -2.47 12.81
N PHE A 34 16.13 -2.85 12.79
CA PHE A 34 17.24 -1.90 12.90
C PHE A 34 17.64 -1.27 11.56
N PHE A 35 17.52 -1.99 10.46
CA PHE A 35 18.03 -1.59 9.15
C PHE A 35 16.93 -1.44 8.08
N GLY A 36 15.66 -1.50 8.47
CA GLY A 36 14.52 -1.47 7.51
C GLY A 36 14.57 -0.32 6.53
N GLY A 37 14.95 0.89 6.97
CA GLY A 37 15.10 2.04 6.07
C GLY A 37 16.19 1.88 4.99
N ILE A 38 17.31 1.22 5.34
CA ILE A 38 18.41 0.94 4.40
C ILE A 38 18.06 -0.24 3.50
N LEU A 39 17.34 -1.22 4.04
CA LEU A 39 16.95 -2.44 3.32
C LEU A 39 15.73 -2.23 2.41
N LEU A 40 15.00 -1.13 2.56
CA LEU A 40 13.78 -0.85 1.81
C LEU A 40 13.92 -1.02 0.29
N PRO A 41 14.92 -0.42 -0.41
CA PRO A 41 15.08 -0.63 -1.84
C PRO A 41 15.37 -2.09 -2.20
N ILE A 42 16.05 -2.84 -1.32
CA ILE A 42 16.31 -4.27 -1.50
C ILE A 42 14.99 -5.05 -1.43
N LEU A 43 14.16 -4.79 -0.41
CA LEU A 43 12.88 -5.44 -0.24
C LEU A 43 11.92 -5.15 -1.40
N ILE A 44 11.81 -3.89 -1.82
CA ILE A 44 11.01 -3.51 -2.99
C ILE A 44 11.51 -4.26 -4.23
N SER A 45 12.83 -4.27 -4.46
CA SER A 45 13.43 -4.95 -5.61
C SER A 45 13.20 -6.46 -5.58
N LEU A 46 13.22 -7.07 -4.38
CA LEU A 46 12.97 -8.49 -4.20
C LEU A 46 11.50 -8.84 -4.53
N VAL A 47 10.55 -8.04 -4.05
CA VAL A 47 9.12 -8.24 -4.35
C VAL A 47 8.86 -8.09 -5.85
N VAL A 48 9.41 -7.05 -6.48
CA VAL A 48 9.27 -6.83 -7.92
C VAL A 48 9.93 -7.96 -8.73
N ALA A 49 11.15 -8.38 -8.35
CA ALA A 49 11.82 -9.50 -9.00
C ALA A 49 11.07 -10.82 -8.84
N PHE A 50 10.45 -11.04 -7.68
CA PHE A 50 9.60 -12.19 -7.41
C PHE A 50 8.41 -12.25 -8.38
N LEU A 51 7.71 -11.13 -8.57
CA LEU A 51 6.61 -11.01 -9.53
C LEU A 51 7.06 -11.23 -10.97
N LEU A 52 8.19 -10.62 -11.35
CA LEU A 52 8.76 -10.80 -12.70
C LEU A 52 9.19 -12.25 -12.96
N ASN A 53 9.71 -12.95 -11.96
CA ASN A 53 9.98 -14.37 -12.08
C ASN A 53 8.73 -15.20 -12.36
N GLY A 54 7.58 -14.85 -11.78
CA GLY A 54 6.30 -15.47 -12.13
C GLY A 54 5.92 -15.23 -13.59
N LEU A 55 6.14 -14.00 -14.09
CA LEU A 55 5.94 -13.69 -15.51
C LEU A 55 6.90 -14.48 -16.42
N VAL A 56 8.18 -14.59 -16.03
CA VAL A 56 9.17 -15.42 -16.74
C VAL A 56 8.70 -16.86 -16.83
N GLN A 57 8.28 -17.48 -15.70
CA GLN A 57 7.78 -18.84 -15.68
C GLN A 57 6.53 -19.01 -16.53
N THR A 58 5.62 -18.04 -16.52
CA THR A 58 4.43 -18.06 -17.37
C THR A 58 4.80 -18.08 -18.85
N LEU A 59 5.76 -17.26 -19.28
CA LEU A 59 6.25 -17.23 -20.65
C LEU A 59 6.97 -18.52 -21.03
N GLU A 60 7.78 -19.09 -20.12
CA GLU A 60 8.44 -20.39 -20.32
C GLU A 60 7.40 -21.53 -20.47
N ASN A 61 6.29 -21.50 -19.74
CA ASN A 61 5.18 -22.45 -19.89
C ASN A 61 4.52 -22.33 -21.28
N PHE A 62 4.54 -21.16 -21.89
CA PHE A 62 4.15 -20.95 -23.30
C PHE A 62 5.24 -21.33 -24.29
N LYS A 63 6.29 -22.06 -23.85
CA LYS A 63 7.41 -22.55 -24.67
C LYS A 63 8.34 -21.46 -25.23
N PHE A 64 8.34 -20.28 -24.62
CA PHE A 64 9.36 -19.28 -24.93
C PHE A 64 10.72 -19.72 -24.36
N PRO A 65 11.83 -19.53 -25.09
CA PRO A 65 13.15 -19.81 -24.55
C PRO A 65 13.46 -18.84 -23.40
N ARG A 66 14.20 -19.30 -22.40
CA ARG A 66 14.47 -18.57 -21.16
C ARG A 66 15.02 -17.15 -21.39
N TRP A 67 15.95 -16.98 -22.32
CA TRP A 67 16.51 -15.66 -22.63
C TRP A 67 15.43 -14.68 -23.13
N LEU A 68 14.48 -15.15 -23.94
CA LEU A 68 13.39 -14.33 -24.45
C LEU A 68 12.38 -13.99 -23.34
N SER A 69 12.05 -14.97 -22.48
CA SER A 69 11.18 -14.76 -21.32
C SER A 69 11.76 -13.72 -20.36
N LEU A 70 13.06 -13.81 -20.06
CA LEU A 70 13.77 -12.83 -19.23
C LEU A 70 13.76 -11.43 -19.87
N THR A 71 14.15 -11.34 -21.14
CA THR A 71 14.21 -10.05 -21.85
C THR A 71 12.84 -9.38 -21.91
N THR A 72 11.80 -10.15 -22.26
CA THR A 72 10.41 -9.63 -22.32
C THR A 72 9.95 -9.15 -20.96
N SER A 73 10.16 -9.91 -19.89
CA SER A 73 9.76 -9.54 -18.52
C SER A 73 10.49 -8.28 -18.06
N LEU A 74 11.78 -8.15 -18.33
CA LEU A 74 12.56 -6.95 -18.02
C LEU A 74 12.11 -5.74 -18.86
N LEU A 75 11.80 -5.91 -20.15
CA LEU A 75 11.25 -4.84 -20.97
C LEU A 75 9.91 -4.34 -20.44
N VAL A 76 9.01 -5.25 -20.04
CA VAL A 76 7.72 -4.89 -19.39
C VAL A 76 7.99 -4.10 -18.11
N PHE A 77 8.91 -4.57 -17.27
CA PHE A 77 9.30 -3.85 -16.05
C PHE A 77 9.83 -2.45 -16.35
N PHE A 78 10.80 -2.31 -17.25
CA PHE A 78 11.37 -1.00 -17.58
C PHE A 78 10.34 -0.07 -18.23
N ALA A 79 9.42 -0.60 -19.04
CA ALA A 79 8.33 0.19 -19.61
C ALA A 79 7.39 0.73 -18.51
N LEU A 80 6.96 -0.12 -17.59
CA LEU A 80 6.14 0.28 -16.44
C LEU A 80 6.90 1.25 -15.53
N TYR A 81 8.16 0.97 -15.25
CA TYR A 81 9.01 1.82 -14.42
C TYR A 81 9.17 3.22 -15.01
N THR A 82 9.44 3.30 -16.32
CA THR A 82 9.55 4.58 -17.04
C THR A 82 8.21 5.32 -17.06
N SER A 83 7.09 4.59 -17.26
CA SER A 83 5.76 5.21 -17.23
C SER A 83 5.44 5.86 -15.90
N LEU A 84 5.89 5.29 -14.77
CA LEU A 84 5.74 5.90 -13.45
C LEU A 84 6.44 7.26 -13.37
N PHE A 85 7.66 7.39 -13.93
CA PHE A 85 8.38 8.67 -13.95
C PHE A 85 7.68 9.73 -14.81
N LEU A 86 7.03 9.32 -15.90
CA LEU A 86 6.26 10.24 -16.75
C LEU A 86 4.98 10.75 -16.07
N ILE A 87 4.41 9.96 -15.18
CA ILE A 87 3.18 10.29 -14.45
C ILE A 87 3.46 11.13 -13.20
N LEU A 88 4.62 10.97 -12.54
CA LEU A 88 5.00 11.67 -11.31
C LEU A 88 4.80 13.20 -11.36
N PRO A 89 5.20 13.93 -12.42
CA PRO A 89 4.98 15.37 -12.49
C PRO A 89 3.50 15.76 -12.47
N SER A 90 2.63 14.96 -13.12
CA SER A 90 1.18 15.19 -13.11
C SER A 90 0.59 14.96 -11.70
N ILE A 91 1.04 13.92 -11.00
CA ILE A 91 0.65 13.68 -9.61
C ILE A 91 1.11 14.86 -8.73
N GLY A 92 2.36 15.29 -8.88
CA GLY A 92 2.93 16.41 -8.12
C GLY A 92 2.16 17.70 -8.33
N SER A 93 1.77 18.01 -9.57
CA SER A 93 0.94 19.19 -9.85
C SER A 93 -0.45 19.10 -9.21
N GLN A 94 -1.12 17.93 -9.27
CA GLN A 94 -2.42 17.73 -8.63
C GLN A 94 -2.33 17.81 -7.10
N ILE A 95 -1.27 17.25 -6.50
CA ILE A 95 -1.01 17.40 -5.05
C ILE A 95 -0.85 18.86 -4.68
N ASN A 96 -0.02 19.61 -5.39
CA ASN A 96 0.18 21.05 -5.12
C ASN A 96 -1.12 21.83 -5.25
N SER A 97 -1.92 21.58 -6.30
CA SER A 97 -3.20 22.24 -6.51
C SER A 97 -4.20 21.89 -5.40
N LEU A 98 -4.25 20.62 -4.98
CA LEU A 98 -5.11 20.18 -3.87
C LEU A 98 -4.70 20.86 -2.56
N ILE A 99 -3.38 20.91 -2.25
CA ILE A 99 -2.85 21.59 -1.06
C ILE A 99 -3.25 23.08 -1.05
N GLN A 100 -3.14 23.76 -2.18
CA GLN A 100 -3.54 25.18 -2.29
C GLN A 100 -5.05 25.38 -2.16
N SER A 101 -5.86 24.37 -2.49
CA SER A 101 -7.33 24.43 -2.37
C SER A 101 -7.83 24.03 -0.97
N LEU A 102 -6.98 23.45 -0.11
CA LEU A 102 -7.41 22.98 1.22
C LEU A 102 -8.09 24.07 2.07
N PRO A 103 -7.62 25.34 2.14
CA PRO A 103 -8.33 26.38 2.88
C PRO A 103 -9.77 26.57 2.38
N ASN A 104 -9.96 26.63 1.05
CA ASN A 104 -11.27 26.79 0.43
C ASN A 104 -12.18 25.57 0.67
N ILE A 105 -11.61 24.36 0.67
CA ILE A 105 -12.33 23.12 1.00
C ILE A 105 -12.86 23.17 2.44
N VAL A 106 -12.04 23.67 3.38
CA VAL A 106 -12.46 23.83 4.79
C VAL A 106 -13.57 24.86 4.93
N GLU A 107 -13.47 26.00 4.21
CA GLU A 107 -14.53 27.00 4.18
C GLU A 107 -15.83 26.44 3.61
N ALA A 108 -15.77 25.69 2.51
CA ALA A 108 -16.94 25.03 1.92
C ALA A 108 -17.60 24.03 2.90
N LEU A 109 -16.79 23.24 3.61
CA LEU A 109 -17.28 22.34 4.64
C LEU A 109 -17.94 23.12 5.80
N GLN A 110 -17.34 24.21 6.25
CA GLN A 110 -17.92 25.08 7.28
C GLN A 110 -19.26 25.63 6.84
N GLN A 111 -19.37 26.16 5.61
CA GLN A 111 -20.62 26.68 5.06
C GLN A 111 -21.69 25.57 4.96
N ALA A 112 -21.34 24.40 4.48
CA ALA A 112 -22.24 23.27 4.38
C ALA A 112 -22.80 22.86 5.75
N LEU A 113 -21.95 22.78 6.78
CA LEU A 113 -22.36 22.44 8.14
C LEU A 113 -23.16 23.56 8.80
N SER A 114 -22.81 24.84 8.58
CA SER A 114 -23.61 25.96 9.08
C SER A 114 -25.01 26.00 8.47
N ASN A 115 -25.13 25.69 7.18
CA ASN A 115 -26.43 25.58 6.50
C ASN A 115 -27.26 24.42 7.03
N LEU A 116 -26.63 23.28 7.37
CA LEU A 116 -27.28 22.15 8.00
C LEU A 116 -27.73 22.49 9.43
N ALA A 117 -26.91 23.17 10.22
CA ALA A 117 -27.22 23.57 11.57
C ALA A 117 -28.40 24.58 11.61
N SER A 118 -28.44 25.55 10.70
CA SER A 118 -29.55 26.47 10.59
C SER A 118 -30.86 25.78 10.15
N SER A 119 -30.75 24.69 9.37
CA SER A 119 -31.91 23.87 8.95
C SER A 119 -32.42 22.94 10.04
N TYR A 120 -31.54 22.52 10.96
CA TYR A 120 -31.85 21.57 12.04
C TYR A 120 -31.29 22.03 13.40
N PRO A 121 -31.80 23.17 13.96
CA PRO A 121 -31.26 23.78 15.18
C PRO A 121 -31.42 22.93 16.44
N GLU A 122 -32.29 21.90 16.41
CA GLU A 122 -32.47 20.97 17.51
C GLU A 122 -31.27 20.01 17.73
N PHE A 123 -30.47 19.79 16.69
CA PHE A 123 -29.36 18.84 16.71
C PHE A 123 -27.97 19.51 16.75
N PHE A 124 -27.85 20.77 16.39
CA PHE A 124 -26.59 21.47 16.26
C PHE A 124 -26.63 22.82 16.98
N SER A 125 -25.64 23.09 17.82
CA SER A 125 -25.42 24.40 18.44
C SER A 125 -24.66 25.30 17.47
N GLU A 126 -25.22 26.43 17.06
CA GLU A 126 -24.58 27.38 16.12
C GLU A 126 -23.22 27.89 16.61
N ASP A 127 -23.00 27.98 17.93
CA ASP A 127 -21.77 28.48 18.55
C ASP A 127 -20.61 27.46 18.52
N GLU A 128 -20.86 26.16 18.39
CA GLU A 128 -19.82 25.14 18.42
C GLU A 128 -19.10 24.97 17.05
N ILE A 129 -19.81 25.19 15.95
CA ILE A 129 -19.30 25.00 14.59
C ILE A 129 -18.10 25.93 14.31
N PRO A 130 -18.16 27.25 14.54
CA PRO A 130 -17.04 28.14 14.28
C PRO A 130 -15.78 27.79 15.07
N SER A 131 -15.96 27.36 16.34
CA SER A 131 -14.82 27.01 17.21
C SER A 131 -14.13 25.72 16.77
N LEU A 132 -14.88 24.71 16.31
CA LEU A 132 -14.35 23.46 15.73
C LEU A 132 -13.56 23.77 14.45
N PHE A 133 -14.09 24.63 13.57
CA PHE A 133 -13.42 24.99 12.31
C PHE A 133 -12.20 25.87 12.51
N ALA A 134 -12.18 26.77 13.48
CA ALA A 134 -10.98 27.53 13.84
C ALA A 134 -9.84 26.60 14.28
N ASN A 135 -10.15 25.60 15.10
CA ASN A 135 -9.19 24.58 15.52
C ASN A 135 -8.75 23.71 14.34
N LEU A 136 -9.67 23.25 13.49
CA LEU A 136 -9.36 22.45 12.31
C LEU A 136 -8.47 23.21 11.33
N SER A 137 -8.80 24.48 11.03
CA SER A 137 -8.02 25.33 10.14
C SER A 137 -6.61 25.56 10.68
N SER A 138 -6.46 25.79 11.99
CA SER A 138 -5.15 25.95 12.62
C SER A 138 -4.32 24.67 12.54
N GLN A 139 -4.92 23.50 12.78
CA GLN A 139 -4.24 22.21 12.65
C GLN A 139 -3.85 21.91 11.20
N LEU A 140 -4.73 22.19 10.24
CA LEU A 140 -4.44 22.03 8.81
C LEU A 140 -3.29 22.93 8.37
N ASN A 141 -3.31 24.22 8.78
CA ASN A 141 -2.21 25.14 8.48
C ASN A 141 -0.88 24.66 9.08
N ASN A 142 -0.89 24.10 10.28
CA ASN A 142 0.30 23.51 10.90
C ASN A 142 0.77 22.27 10.14
N LEU A 143 -0.14 21.38 9.74
CA LEU A 143 0.19 20.19 8.92
C LEU A 143 0.73 20.59 7.54
N LEU A 144 0.14 21.61 6.90
CA LEU A 144 0.61 22.15 5.64
C LEU A 144 2.00 22.75 5.77
N ALA A 145 2.24 23.56 6.80
CA ALA A 145 3.55 24.15 7.08
C ALA A 145 4.61 23.07 7.33
N GLN A 146 4.26 22.00 8.07
CA GLN A 146 5.14 20.87 8.28
C GLN A 146 5.40 20.08 6.98
N ALA A 147 4.37 19.81 6.17
CA ALA A 147 4.50 19.13 4.89
C ALA A 147 5.36 19.94 3.92
N LEU A 148 5.11 21.24 3.80
CA LEU A 148 5.92 22.14 2.98
C LEU A 148 7.34 22.29 3.50
N GLY A 149 7.53 22.31 4.83
CA GLY A 149 8.85 22.33 5.47
C GLY A 149 9.64 21.03 5.22
N GLN A 150 8.97 19.90 5.22
CA GLN A 150 9.59 18.61 4.84
C GLN A 150 9.94 18.55 3.35
N ILE A 151 9.12 19.11 2.48
CA ILE A 151 9.43 19.28 1.05
C ILE A 151 10.61 20.25 0.87
N ALA A 152 10.74 21.28 1.70
CA ALA A 152 11.90 22.21 1.67
C ALA A 152 13.20 21.58 2.23
N GLY A 153 13.13 20.50 3.03
CA GLY A 153 14.27 19.65 3.39
C GLY A 153 14.81 18.79 2.24
N THR A 154 14.52 19.16 1.02
CA THR A 154 14.38 18.43 -0.25
C THR A 154 15.70 17.91 -0.84
N ILE A 155 16.86 18.38 -0.42
CA ILE A 155 18.14 17.90 -1.00
C ILE A 155 18.37 16.43 -0.58
N SER A 156 18.17 16.10 0.68
CA SER A 156 18.33 14.72 1.18
C SER A 156 17.26 13.78 0.61
N PHE A 157 16.01 14.26 0.47
CA PHE A 157 14.93 13.48 -0.12
C PHE A 157 15.16 13.25 -1.62
N ALA A 158 15.51 14.29 -2.38
CA ALA A 158 15.82 14.18 -3.80
C ALA A 158 17.00 13.26 -4.05
N PHE A 159 18.06 13.33 -3.22
CA PHE A 159 19.22 12.46 -3.31
C PHE A 159 18.86 11.00 -3.02
N SER A 160 18.06 10.74 -1.97
CA SER A 160 17.58 9.39 -1.65
C SER A 160 16.66 8.85 -2.75
N ALA A 161 15.75 9.68 -3.28
CA ALA A 161 14.88 9.31 -4.39
C ALA A 161 15.67 8.97 -5.65
N LEU A 162 16.74 9.73 -5.97
CA LEU A 162 17.63 9.46 -7.09
C LEU A 162 18.36 8.12 -6.90
N ILE A 163 18.88 7.87 -5.69
CA ILE A 163 19.53 6.60 -5.37
C ILE A 163 18.54 5.44 -5.56
N TYR A 164 17.33 5.54 -5.04
CA TYR A 164 16.33 4.49 -5.17
C TYR A 164 15.89 4.30 -6.63
N ALA A 165 15.80 5.39 -7.38
CA ALA A 165 15.47 5.37 -8.80
C ALA A 165 16.52 4.62 -9.65
N ILE A 166 17.75 4.57 -9.20
CA ILE A 166 18.82 3.81 -9.89
C ILE A 166 18.96 2.41 -9.29
N LEU A 167 18.94 2.32 -7.97
CA LEU A 167 19.23 1.09 -7.24
C LEU A 167 18.15 0.03 -7.43
N ILE A 168 16.86 0.43 -7.36
CA ILE A 168 15.74 -0.51 -7.49
C ILE A 168 15.78 -1.24 -8.83
N PRO A 169 15.79 -0.58 -10.01
CA PRO A 169 15.80 -1.29 -11.29
C PRO A 169 17.09 -2.10 -11.50
N LEU A 170 18.23 -1.62 -11.00
CA LEU A 170 19.48 -2.36 -11.05
C LEU A 170 19.38 -3.67 -10.25
N MET A 171 18.86 -3.62 -9.03
CA MET A 171 18.69 -4.79 -8.18
C MET A 171 17.65 -5.75 -8.74
N VAL A 172 16.52 -5.23 -9.25
CA VAL A 172 15.49 -6.05 -9.91
C VAL A 172 16.11 -6.82 -11.08
N PHE A 173 16.90 -6.15 -11.90
CA PHE A 173 17.60 -6.79 -13.02
C PHE A 173 18.47 -7.95 -12.55
N PHE A 174 19.32 -7.75 -11.54
CA PHE A 174 20.20 -8.81 -11.04
C PHE A 174 19.42 -9.92 -10.33
N PHE A 175 18.41 -9.60 -9.55
CA PHE A 175 17.59 -10.62 -8.86
C PHE A 175 16.83 -11.53 -9.83
N VAL A 176 16.37 -10.99 -10.96
CA VAL A 176 15.68 -11.77 -12.00
C VAL A 176 16.68 -12.58 -12.82
N LYS A 177 17.78 -11.93 -13.27
CA LYS A 177 18.78 -12.55 -14.15
C LYS A 177 19.59 -13.63 -13.44
N ASP A 178 20.08 -13.33 -12.23
CA ASP A 178 21.06 -14.16 -11.52
C ASP A 178 20.39 -14.99 -10.40
N LYS A 179 19.07 -15.20 -10.47
CA LYS A 179 18.28 -15.95 -9.50
C LYS A 179 18.91 -17.29 -9.14
N ASP A 180 19.32 -18.07 -10.14
CA ASP A 180 19.85 -19.42 -9.93
C ASP A 180 21.24 -19.42 -9.28
N THR A 181 21.93 -18.31 -9.30
CA THR A 181 23.22 -18.11 -8.61
C THR A 181 23.00 -17.60 -7.18
N LEU A 182 22.00 -16.75 -6.98
CA LEU A 182 21.72 -16.12 -5.69
C LEU A 182 21.00 -17.06 -4.71
N LEU A 183 20.05 -17.86 -5.19
CA LEU A 183 19.31 -18.79 -4.33
C LEU A 183 20.20 -19.81 -3.60
N PRO A 184 21.22 -20.44 -4.23
CA PRO A 184 22.14 -21.32 -3.51
C PRO A 184 22.97 -20.63 -2.43
N LEU A 185 23.29 -19.34 -2.59
CA LEU A 185 24.00 -18.57 -1.56
C LEU A 185 23.15 -18.40 -0.29
N ILE A 186 21.84 -18.19 -0.46
CA ILE A 186 20.91 -18.09 0.68
C ILE A 186 20.69 -19.46 1.32
N SER A 187 20.60 -20.52 0.52
CA SER A 187 20.41 -21.89 1.01
C SER A 187 21.63 -22.41 1.79
N PHE A 188 22.80 -21.80 1.66
CA PHE A 188 23.96 -22.12 2.49
C PHE A 188 23.73 -21.87 3.99
N PHE A 189 22.87 -20.93 4.31
CA PHE A 189 22.49 -20.61 5.70
C PHE A 189 21.33 -21.47 6.21
N ALA A 190 20.75 -22.33 5.37
CA ALA A 190 19.69 -23.23 5.77
C ALA A 190 20.26 -24.54 6.39
N PRO A 191 19.56 -25.18 7.36
CA PRO A 191 19.98 -26.44 7.94
C PRO A 191 20.03 -27.57 6.91
N GLU A 192 20.84 -28.59 7.18
CA GLU A 192 21.02 -29.75 6.28
C GLU A 192 19.74 -30.57 6.13
N GLU A 193 18.95 -30.71 7.19
CA GLU A 193 17.62 -31.32 7.16
C GLU A 193 16.58 -30.26 6.81
N LYS A 194 16.00 -30.36 5.59
CA LYS A 194 15.16 -29.31 4.99
C LYS A 194 13.67 -29.62 4.94
N GLY A 195 13.22 -30.75 5.49
CA GLY A 195 11.86 -31.21 5.29
C GLY A 195 10.75 -30.25 5.68
N LEU A 196 10.81 -29.70 6.89
CA LEU A 196 9.85 -28.70 7.38
C LEU A 196 10.06 -27.35 6.67
N MET A 197 11.31 -26.93 6.54
CA MET A 197 11.70 -25.64 5.96
C MET A 197 11.28 -25.53 4.49
N ASP A 198 11.57 -26.56 3.69
CA ASP A 198 11.19 -26.60 2.26
C ASP A 198 9.66 -26.60 2.09
N SER A 199 8.92 -27.29 2.95
CA SER A 199 7.46 -27.27 2.93
C SER A 199 6.91 -25.88 3.23
N ILE A 200 7.43 -25.21 4.27
CA ILE A 200 7.02 -23.86 4.64
C ILE A 200 7.39 -22.86 3.54
N PHE A 201 8.61 -22.91 3.00
CA PHE A 201 9.04 -22.00 1.94
C PHE A 201 8.23 -22.17 0.67
N ASN A 202 7.89 -23.38 0.26
CA ASN A 202 7.07 -23.63 -0.93
C ASN A 202 5.66 -23.10 -0.72
N GLU A 203 5.04 -23.36 0.43
CA GLU A 203 3.72 -22.83 0.74
C GLU A 203 3.71 -21.30 0.83
N MET A 204 4.70 -20.69 1.49
CA MET A 204 4.87 -19.24 1.55
C MET A 204 5.07 -18.63 0.17
N ASN A 205 5.90 -19.24 -0.69
CA ASN A 205 6.14 -18.78 -2.04
C ASN A 205 4.85 -18.68 -2.85
N ASP A 206 4.04 -19.74 -2.84
CA ASP A 206 2.78 -19.78 -3.57
C ASP A 206 1.75 -18.77 -3.02
N GLN A 207 1.66 -18.66 -1.70
CA GLN A 207 0.74 -17.74 -1.05
C GLN A 207 1.14 -16.28 -1.26
N LEU A 208 2.44 -15.95 -1.11
CA LEU A 208 2.96 -14.61 -1.37
C LEU A 208 2.77 -14.20 -2.83
N TYR A 209 3.07 -15.09 -3.78
CA TYR A 209 2.87 -14.79 -5.20
C TYR A 209 1.41 -14.48 -5.52
N ASN A 210 0.49 -15.32 -5.06
CA ASN A 210 -0.94 -15.13 -5.27
C ASN A 210 -1.44 -13.84 -4.60
N TYR A 211 -0.98 -13.56 -3.37
CA TYR A 211 -1.38 -12.37 -2.63
C TYR A 211 -0.87 -11.09 -3.29
N VAL A 212 0.43 -11.00 -3.58
CA VAL A 212 1.02 -9.78 -4.17
C VAL A 212 0.47 -9.54 -5.57
N THR A 213 0.34 -10.58 -6.39
CA THR A 213 -0.27 -10.47 -7.73
C THR A 213 -1.73 -10.05 -7.63
N GLY A 214 -2.50 -10.67 -6.73
CA GLY A 214 -3.89 -10.31 -6.47
C GLY A 214 -4.03 -8.84 -6.05
N LYS A 215 -3.18 -8.36 -5.13
CA LYS A 215 -3.17 -6.96 -4.68
C LYS A 215 -2.83 -5.98 -5.80
N LEU A 216 -1.88 -6.29 -6.66
CA LEU A 216 -1.56 -5.43 -7.80
C LEU A 216 -2.72 -5.34 -8.79
N ILE A 217 -3.39 -6.47 -9.07
CA ILE A 217 -4.57 -6.50 -9.93
C ILE A 217 -5.72 -5.70 -9.31
N GLU A 218 -5.96 -5.86 -8.00
CA GLU A 218 -6.96 -5.12 -7.24
C GLU A 218 -6.70 -3.61 -7.32
N ILE A 219 -5.48 -3.15 -7.01
CA ILE A 219 -5.06 -1.74 -7.11
C ILE A 219 -5.32 -1.22 -8.52
N PHE A 220 -4.91 -1.96 -9.54
CA PHE A 220 -5.06 -1.55 -10.93
C PHE A 220 -6.54 -1.41 -11.34
N ILE A 221 -7.38 -2.38 -10.98
CA ILE A 221 -8.81 -2.38 -11.31
C ILE A 221 -9.50 -1.23 -10.56
N VAL A 222 -9.30 -1.13 -9.24
CA VAL A 222 -9.96 -0.11 -8.42
C VAL A 222 -9.53 1.29 -8.85
N THR A 223 -8.23 1.51 -9.11
CA THR A 223 -7.71 2.78 -9.64
C THR A 223 -8.38 3.12 -10.99
N SER A 224 -8.42 2.15 -11.92
CA SER A 224 -8.95 2.37 -13.26
C SER A 224 -10.45 2.67 -13.24
N VAL A 225 -11.22 1.91 -12.48
CA VAL A 225 -12.68 2.10 -12.34
C VAL A 225 -12.97 3.44 -11.68
N SER A 226 -12.25 3.79 -10.60
CA SER A 226 -12.39 5.08 -9.93
C SER A 226 -12.00 6.23 -10.84
N PHE A 227 -10.92 6.10 -11.60
CA PHE A 227 -10.47 7.11 -12.55
C PHE A 227 -11.53 7.37 -13.63
N ILE A 228 -12.08 6.32 -14.22
CA ILE A 228 -13.14 6.41 -15.20
C ILE A 228 -14.38 7.09 -14.59
N ALA A 229 -14.84 6.62 -13.43
CA ALA A 229 -16.02 7.15 -12.77
C ALA A 229 -15.85 8.64 -12.40
N PHE A 230 -14.73 9.02 -11.79
CA PHE A 230 -14.46 10.41 -11.41
C PHE A 230 -14.28 11.32 -12.62
N THR A 231 -13.71 10.81 -13.73
CA THR A 231 -13.62 11.55 -15.01
C THR A 231 -14.98 11.84 -15.57
N PHE A 232 -15.90 10.86 -15.59
CA PHE A 232 -17.27 11.06 -16.08
C PHE A 232 -18.07 12.04 -15.22
N LEU A 233 -17.81 12.08 -13.91
CA LEU A 233 -18.42 13.05 -13.01
C LEU A 233 -17.80 14.46 -13.13
N GLY A 234 -16.62 14.59 -13.75
CA GLY A 234 -15.88 15.85 -13.81
C GLY A 234 -15.24 16.26 -12.46
N LEU A 235 -14.95 15.29 -11.60
CA LEU A 235 -14.32 15.55 -10.29
C LEU A 235 -12.90 16.10 -10.49
N PRO A 236 -12.53 17.25 -9.87
CA PRO A 236 -11.15 17.74 -9.92
C PRO A 236 -10.19 16.76 -9.22
N TYR A 237 -8.90 16.84 -9.57
CA TYR A 237 -7.86 15.92 -9.06
C TYR A 237 -8.15 14.44 -9.32
N THR A 238 -8.89 14.14 -10.38
CA THR A 238 -9.41 12.80 -10.72
C THR A 238 -8.35 11.72 -10.64
N PHE A 239 -7.18 11.93 -11.26
CA PHE A 239 -6.13 10.92 -11.29
C PHE A 239 -5.51 10.69 -9.90
N LEU A 240 -5.24 11.76 -9.15
CA LEU A 240 -4.72 11.67 -7.79
C LEU A 240 -5.69 10.94 -6.87
N LEU A 241 -6.97 11.32 -6.89
CA LEU A 241 -7.99 10.69 -6.04
C LEU A 241 -8.22 9.22 -6.40
N ALA A 242 -8.29 8.89 -7.69
CA ALA A 242 -8.41 7.51 -8.14
C ALA A 242 -7.21 6.65 -7.74
N LEU A 243 -5.99 7.19 -7.85
CA LEU A 243 -4.77 6.52 -7.41
C LEU A 243 -4.78 6.30 -5.89
N LEU A 244 -5.21 7.29 -5.11
CA LEU A 244 -5.35 7.14 -3.65
C LEU A 244 -6.40 6.07 -3.30
N VAL A 245 -7.54 6.01 -4.01
CA VAL A 245 -8.55 4.96 -3.83
C VAL A 245 -7.96 3.58 -4.12
N GLY A 246 -7.25 3.42 -5.24
CA GLY A 246 -6.60 2.16 -5.56
C GLY A 246 -5.50 1.76 -4.57
N LEU A 247 -4.64 2.70 -4.16
CA LEU A 247 -3.59 2.42 -3.17
C LEU A 247 -4.17 2.14 -1.78
N SER A 248 -5.35 2.67 -1.46
CA SER A 248 -5.99 2.47 -0.16
C SER A 248 -6.36 1.02 0.12
N VAL A 249 -6.59 0.20 -0.93
CA VAL A 249 -6.91 -1.23 -0.76
C VAL A 249 -5.76 -2.04 -0.16
N MET A 250 -4.54 -1.47 -0.09
CA MET A 250 -3.40 -2.07 0.60
C MET A 250 -3.60 -2.15 2.11
N ILE A 251 -4.36 -1.22 2.68
CA ILE A 251 -4.64 -1.18 4.12
C ILE A 251 -6.06 -1.70 4.34
N PRO A 252 -6.24 -2.97 4.73
CA PRO A 252 -7.56 -3.56 4.89
C PRO A 252 -8.44 -2.72 5.83
N PHE A 253 -9.70 -2.50 5.46
CA PHE A 253 -10.72 -1.75 6.20
C PHE A 253 -10.42 -0.26 6.38
N PHE A 254 -9.22 0.10 6.85
CA PHE A 254 -8.85 1.49 7.13
C PHE A 254 -8.60 2.32 5.87
N GLY A 255 -8.05 1.71 4.83
CA GLY A 255 -7.72 2.41 3.59
C GLY A 255 -8.95 3.04 2.95
N ALA A 256 -10.02 2.28 2.81
CA ALA A 256 -11.28 2.75 2.25
C ALA A 256 -11.83 3.96 3.04
N ILE A 257 -11.84 3.89 4.38
CA ILE A 257 -12.33 4.97 5.26
C ILE A 257 -11.46 6.23 5.10
N LEU A 258 -10.13 6.08 5.12
CA LEU A 258 -9.19 7.20 5.01
C LEU A 258 -9.35 7.96 3.69
N VAL A 259 -9.54 7.25 2.58
CA VAL A 259 -9.64 7.87 1.26
C VAL A 259 -11.04 8.37 0.94
N THR A 260 -12.08 7.85 1.62
CA THR A 260 -13.44 8.41 1.53
C THR A 260 -13.45 9.90 1.86
N VAL A 261 -12.69 10.30 2.90
CA VAL A 261 -12.66 11.70 3.36
C VAL A 261 -12.20 12.65 2.26
N PRO A 262 -11.00 12.51 1.65
CA PRO A 262 -10.56 13.44 0.60
C PRO A 262 -11.45 13.40 -0.64
N VAL A 263 -11.97 12.24 -1.05
CA VAL A 263 -12.86 12.12 -2.21
C VAL A 263 -14.14 12.93 -2.00
N LEU A 264 -14.79 12.76 -0.85
CA LEU A 264 -16.05 13.47 -0.55
C LEU A 264 -15.82 14.96 -0.27
N LEU A 265 -14.71 15.34 0.38
CA LEU A 265 -14.39 16.75 0.62
C LEU A 265 -14.14 17.52 -0.68
N VAL A 266 -13.45 16.92 -1.65
CA VAL A 266 -13.25 17.52 -2.96
C VAL A 266 -14.58 17.65 -3.71
N GLY A 267 -15.43 16.62 -3.69
CA GLY A 267 -16.76 16.70 -4.29
C GLY A 267 -17.67 17.74 -3.64
N LEU A 268 -17.62 17.85 -2.31
CA LEU A 268 -18.37 18.86 -1.58
C LEU A 268 -17.89 20.29 -1.89
N TYR A 269 -16.58 20.46 -2.03
CA TYR A 269 -15.98 21.73 -2.41
C TYR A 269 -16.40 22.18 -3.82
N GLU A 270 -16.40 21.23 -4.76
CA GLU A 270 -16.69 21.53 -6.18
C GLU A 270 -18.17 21.80 -6.42
N TRP A 271 -19.05 21.03 -5.82
CA TRP A 271 -20.50 21.06 -6.13
C TRP A 271 -21.40 21.43 -4.97
N GLY A 272 -20.85 21.59 -3.76
CA GLY A 272 -21.68 21.71 -2.55
C GLY A 272 -22.55 20.46 -2.31
N ILE A 273 -23.63 20.62 -1.56
CA ILE A 273 -24.63 19.54 -1.33
C ILE A 273 -25.63 19.56 -2.51
N SER A 274 -25.19 19.12 -3.66
CA SER A 274 -25.95 19.07 -4.92
C SER A 274 -26.25 17.63 -5.36
N ALA A 275 -26.98 17.48 -6.47
CA ALA A 275 -27.21 16.17 -7.07
C ALA A 275 -25.90 15.48 -7.50
N ASP A 276 -24.92 16.26 -7.98
CA ASP A 276 -23.63 15.72 -8.44
C ASP A 276 -22.81 15.15 -7.28
N PHE A 277 -22.85 15.79 -6.09
CA PHE A 277 -22.26 15.26 -4.88
C PHE A 277 -22.89 13.92 -4.45
N TRP A 278 -24.22 13.81 -4.54
CA TRP A 278 -24.91 12.56 -4.21
C TRP A 278 -24.62 11.45 -5.22
N TRP A 279 -24.44 11.80 -6.50
CA TRP A 279 -23.96 10.86 -7.52
C TRP A 279 -22.55 10.38 -7.23
N LEU A 280 -21.62 11.29 -6.85
CA LEU A 280 -20.26 10.92 -6.43
C LEU A 280 -20.30 9.94 -5.25
N LEU A 281 -21.04 10.26 -4.21
CA LEU A 281 -21.17 9.41 -3.03
C LEU A 281 -21.73 8.02 -3.41
N GLY A 282 -22.80 7.97 -4.21
CA GLY A 282 -23.43 6.73 -4.64
C GLY A 282 -22.49 5.85 -5.46
N ILE A 283 -21.83 6.41 -6.47
CA ILE A 283 -20.88 5.70 -7.34
C ILE A 283 -19.66 5.24 -6.51
N TYR A 284 -19.13 6.09 -5.63
CA TYR A 284 -18.02 5.72 -4.77
C TYR A 284 -18.36 4.55 -3.83
N LEU A 285 -19.54 4.58 -3.20
CA LEU A 285 -20.01 3.48 -2.36
C LEU A 285 -20.21 2.17 -3.16
N ILE A 286 -20.69 2.26 -4.41
CA ILE A 286 -20.79 1.11 -5.29
C ILE A 286 -19.41 0.53 -5.60
N ILE A 287 -18.42 1.38 -5.92
CA ILE A 287 -17.04 0.94 -6.16
C ILE A 287 -16.50 0.21 -4.91
N GLN A 288 -16.64 0.77 -3.74
CA GLN A 288 -16.18 0.17 -2.48
C GLN A 288 -16.92 -1.15 -2.17
N ALA A 289 -18.23 -1.21 -2.43
CA ALA A 289 -19.01 -2.42 -2.24
C ALA A 289 -18.62 -3.53 -3.23
N LEU A 290 -18.35 -3.18 -4.48
CA LEU A 290 -17.89 -4.14 -5.49
C LEU A 290 -16.46 -4.62 -5.18
N ASP A 291 -15.59 -3.75 -4.71
CA ASP A 291 -14.25 -4.14 -4.28
C ASP A 291 -14.33 -5.17 -3.15
N GLY A 292 -14.94 -4.83 -2.03
CA GLY A 292 -14.97 -5.69 -0.85
C GLY A 292 -15.79 -6.98 -1.01
N ASN A 293 -16.88 -6.98 -1.79
CA ASN A 293 -17.79 -8.13 -1.88
C ASN A 293 -17.62 -8.96 -3.16
N VAL A 294 -17.00 -8.43 -4.20
CA VAL A 294 -16.84 -9.13 -5.49
C VAL A 294 -15.36 -9.31 -5.83
N LEU A 295 -14.59 -8.23 -5.85
CA LEU A 295 -13.21 -8.27 -6.34
C LEU A 295 -12.30 -9.01 -5.36
N VAL A 296 -12.37 -8.69 -4.07
CA VAL A 296 -11.58 -9.38 -3.04
C VAL A 296 -11.86 -10.88 -3.01
N PRO A 297 -13.11 -11.38 -2.96
CA PRO A 297 -13.37 -12.83 -3.05
C PRO A 297 -12.90 -13.47 -4.35
N LEU A 298 -12.97 -12.79 -5.47
CA LEU A 298 -12.51 -13.33 -6.76
C LEU A 298 -10.99 -13.47 -6.83
N LEU A 299 -10.25 -12.49 -6.30
CA LEU A 299 -8.79 -12.47 -6.38
C LEU A 299 -8.11 -13.34 -5.31
N PHE A 300 -8.69 -13.36 -4.11
CA PHE A 300 -8.08 -14.03 -2.95
C PHE A 300 -8.82 -15.30 -2.53
N SER A 301 -9.63 -15.89 -3.43
CA SER A 301 -10.53 -17.03 -3.19
C SER A 301 -10.07 -18.00 -2.10
N ALA A 302 -10.82 -18.06 -0.99
CA ALA A 302 -10.95 -19.15 -0.01
C ALA A 302 -9.67 -19.70 0.69
N ARG A 303 -8.47 -19.24 0.39
CA ARG A 303 -7.23 -19.80 0.97
C ARG A 303 -6.71 -19.02 2.19
N ASN A 304 -6.99 -17.75 2.31
CA ASN A 304 -6.60 -16.97 3.50
C ASN A 304 -7.62 -17.18 4.62
N LYS A 305 -7.38 -18.19 5.45
CA LYS A 305 -8.20 -18.50 6.65
C LYS A 305 -7.84 -17.63 7.85
N LEU A 306 -7.21 -16.46 7.65
CA LEU A 306 -6.86 -15.57 8.74
C LEU A 306 -8.11 -14.86 9.27
N HIS A 307 -8.26 -14.87 10.59
CA HIS A 307 -9.34 -14.14 11.23
C HIS A 307 -9.11 -12.62 11.08
N PRO A 308 -10.14 -11.81 10.75
CA PRO A 308 -9.99 -10.35 10.54
C PRO A 308 -9.25 -9.63 11.67
N VAL A 309 -9.43 -10.07 12.92
CA VAL A 309 -8.74 -9.51 14.09
C VAL A 309 -7.21 -9.66 13.97
N VAL A 310 -6.71 -10.78 13.43
CA VAL A 310 -5.27 -11.00 13.24
C VAL A 310 -4.71 -10.00 12.23
N ILE A 311 -5.44 -9.76 11.15
CA ILE A 311 -5.07 -8.77 10.13
C ILE A 311 -4.98 -7.38 10.75
N VAL A 312 -6.00 -6.97 11.53
CA VAL A 312 -6.03 -5.66 12.21
C VAL A 312 -4.85 -5.54 13.18
N ILE A 313 -4.57 -6.57 13.99
CA ILE A 313 -3.43 -6.57 14.92
C ILE A 313 -2.11 -6.44 14.16
N SER A 314 -1.92 -7.19 13.06
CA SER A 314 -0.71 -7.11 12.23
C SER A 314 -0.52 -5.71 11.67
N VAL A 315 -1.58 -5.13 11.10
CA VAL A 315 -1.57 -3.76 10.54
C VAL A 315 -1.20 -2.74 11.61
N LEU A 316 -1.80 -2.81 12.81
CA LEU A 316 -1.48 -1.89 13.91
C LEU A 316 -0.06 -2.09 14.43
N PHE A 317 0.38 -3.33 14.59
CA PHE A 317 1.71 -3.66 15.11
C PHE A 317 2.82 -3.21 14.15
N PHE A 318 2.78 -3.67 12.91
CA PHE A 318 3.80 -3.34 11.93
C PHE A 318 3.70 -1.89 11.46
N GLY A 319 2.49 -1.35 11.34
CA GLY A 319 2.28 0.06 11.06
C GLY A 319 2.82 0.97 12.15
N GLY A 320 2.70 0.56 13.42
CA GLY A 320 3.29 1.28 14.56
C GLY A 320 4.81 1.27 14.57
N ILE A 321 5.45 0.18 14.11
CA ILE A 321 6.92 0.04 14.09
C ILE A 321 7.54 0.75 12.88
N TRP A 322 6.99 0.56 11.68
CA TRP A 322 7.59 1.00 10.42
C TRP A 322 6.75 2.02 9.64
N GLY A 323 5.66 2.54 10.24
CA GLY A 323 4.77 3.49 9.59
C GLY A 323 4.13 2.92 8.33
N PHE A 324 4.09 3.71 7.25
CA PHE A 324 3.47 3.32 5.98
C PHE A 324 3.99 1.99 5.42
N TRP A 325 5.30 1.75 5.48
CA TRP A 325 5.89 0.50 5.01
C TRP A 325 5.52 -0.69 5.87
N GLY A 326 5.31 -0.48 7.17
CA GLY A 326 4.77 -1.51 8.05
C GLY A 326 3.35 -1.92 7.70
N LEU A 327 2.52 -0.96 7.28
CA LEU A 327 1.17 -1.25 6.78
C LEU A 327 1.19 -2.07 5.48
N PHE A 328 2.19 -1.83 4.64
CA PHE A 328 2.36 -2.54 3.36
C PHE A 328 2.81 -4.00 3.55
N PHE A 329 3.69 -4.25 4.52
CA PHE A 329 4.27 -5.57 4.75
C PHE A 329 3.57 -6.35 5.89
N ALA A 330 2.53 -5.80 6.51
CA ALA A 330 1.72 -6.44 7.55
C ALA A 330 0.83 -7.54 7.00
#